data_29b582b5b6347a5d56090bb5a91bc5ba
#
_entry.id   29b582b5b6347a5d56090bb5a91bc5ba
#
_cell.length_a   1.000
_cell.length_b   1.000
_cell.length_c   1.000
_cell.angle_alpha   90.00
_cell.angle_beta   90.00
_cell.angle_gamma   90.00
#
_symmetry.space_group_name_H-M   'P 1'
#
loop_
_entity.id
_entity.type
_entity.pdbx_description
1 polymer ?
#
loop_
_entity_poly.entity_id
_entity_poly.type
_entity_poly.pdbx_seq_one_letter_code
_entity_poly.pdbx_strand_id
1 'polypeptide(L)'
;MSILVLLRHGQSQWNLENRFTGFYDIDLSDLGVQEAQEAGIKLAAADIAIDQVFSSTLKRANRTAEIALKAAGRDDLITSMIRHDDLRERDYGDLTGLDKDETREKYGADQVHIWRRSYDIRPPGGECLQDVVENRVRPYFTSEIKPMLDQGKNILIAAHGNSLRAMLIILGAETPDTINEAEFPTGVPLVFEIENGQIKKRYFLDKHAA
;
A
#
# COMPACT_ATOMS: atom_id res chain seq x y z
N MET A 1 17.94 -3.71 14.70
CA MET A 1 17.23 -4.32 13.57
C MET A 1 15.76 -4.00 13.73
N SER A 2 15.07 -3.58 12.69
CA SER A 2 13.63 -3.35 12.66
C SER A 2 13.00 -4.06 11.48
N ILE A 3 11.69 -4.32 11.57
CA ILE A 3 10.92 -4.94 10.49
C ILE A 3 9.89 -3.92 10.01
N LEU A 4 9.83 -3.71 8.70
CA LEU A 4 8.76 -2.95 8.05
C LEU A 4 7.93 -3.90 7.21
N VAL A 5 6.63 -3.96 7.48
CA VAL A 5 5.68 -4.73 6.68
C VAL A 5 4.81 -3.77 5.89
N LEU A 6 4.80 -3.93 4.57
CA LEU A 6 3.91 -3.20 3.66
C LEU A 6 2.77 -4.13 3.23
N LEU A 7 1.53 -3.73 3.48
CA LEU A 7 0.33 -4.49 3.15
C LEU A 7 -0.58 -3.65 2.25
N ARG A 8 -0.75 -4.09 1.00
CA ARG A 8 -1.76 -3.50 0.14
C ARG A 8 -3.14 -3.98 0.59
N HIS A 9 -4.10 -3.04 0.63
CA HIS A 9 -5.49 -3.38 0.93
C HIS A 9 -6.00 -4.53 0.05
N GLY A 10 -6.91 -5.34 0.58
CA GLY A 10 -7.63 -6.36 -0.16
C GLY A 10 -8.42 -5.79 -1.33
N GLN A 11 -8.90 -6.64 -2.24
CA GLN A 11 -9.69 -6.20 -3.38
C GLN A 11 -10.86 -5.30 -2.92
N SER A 12 -10.97 -4.10 -3.48
CA SER A 12 -12.12 -3.21 -3.25
C SER A 12 -13.24 -3.49 -4.27
N GLN A 13 -14.45 -2.99 -3.99
CA GLN A 13 -15.58 -3.08 -4.92
C GLN A 13 -15.22 -2.52 -6.30
N TRP A 14 -14.55 -1.35 -6.35
CA TRP A 14 -14.14 -0.76 -7.62
C TRP A 14 -12.93 -1.44 -8.27
N ASN A 15 -12.13 -2.21 -7.52
CA ASN A 15 -11.17 -3.12 -8.16
C ASN A 15 -11.90 -4.25 -8.89
N LEU A 16 -12.94 -4.82 -8.28
CA LEU A 16 -13.79 -5.84 -8.88
C LEU A 16 -14.53 -5.31 -10.12
N GLU A 17 -15.03 -4.09 -10.06
CA GLU A 17 -15.73 -3.40 -11.15
C GLU A 17 -14.78 -2.80 -12.20
N ASN A 18 -13.46 -3.01 -12.12
CA ASN A 18 -12.46 -2.48 -13.04
C ASN A 18 -12.43 -0.94 -13.17
N ARG A 19 -12.77 -0.21 -12.09
CA ARG A 19 -12.80 1.26 -12.07
C ARG A 19 -11.53 1.88 -11.49
N PHE A 20 -11.25 3.13 -11.90
CA PHE A 20 -10.26 3.98 -11.23
C PHE A 20 -10.79 4.45 -9.88
N THR A 21 -10.06 4.17 -8.79
CA THR A 21 -10.56 4.44 -7.43
C THR A 21 -10.05 5.76 -6.85
N GLY A 22 -8.74 6.00 -6.87
CA GLY A 22 -8.15 7.21 -6.30
C GLY A 22 -8.55 7.44 -4.83
N PHE A 23 -8.98 8.66 -4.53
CA PHE A 23 -9.41 9.09 -3.20
C PHE A 23 -10.86 8.70 -2.85
N TYR A 24 -11.61 8.14 -3.80
CA TYR A 24 -12.97 7.71 -3.49
C TYR A 24 -12.96 6.60 -2.43
N ASP A 25 -13.81 6.77 -1.39
CA ASP A 25 -13.79 5.92 -0.20
C ASP A 25 -14.72 4.70 -0.35
N ILE A 26 -14.32 3.79 -1.24
CA ILE A 26 -15.01 2.52 -1.49
C ILE A 26 -14.49 1.43 -0.55
N ASP A 27 -15.37 0.51 -0.19
CA ASP A 27 -15.07 -0.59 0.71
C ASP A 27 -14.47 -1.82 0.01
N LEU A 28 -14.07 -2.82 0.79
CA LEU A 28 -13.61 -4.12 0.32
C LEU A 28 -14.76 -4.91 -0.33
N SER A 29 -14.41 -5.74 -1.31
CA SER A 29 -15.26 -6.84 -1.78
C SER A 29 -15.18 -8.03 -0.81
N ASP A 30 -16.03 -9.03 -1.02
CA ASP A 30 -15.96 -10.28 -0.22
C ASP A 30 -14.60 -10.97 -0.35
N LEU A 31 -14.03 -10.98 -1.56
CA LEU A 31 -12.67 -11.47 -1.78
C LEU A 31 -11.64 -10.64 -1.01
N GLY A 32 -11.79 -9.31 -1.01
CA GLY A 32 -10.87 -8.44 -0.27
C GLY A 32 -10.88 -8.66 1.24
N VAL A 33 -12.04 -9.05 1.80
CA VAL A 33 -12.15 -9.46 3.21
C VAL A 33 -11.39 -10.77 3.46
N GLN A 34 -11.51 -11.75 2.56
CA GLN A 34 -10.76 -13.01 2.64
C GLN A 34 -9.25 -12.80 2.51
N GLU A 35 -8.82 -11.98 1.55
CA GLU A 35 -7.41 -11.60 1.39
C GLU A 35 -6.83 -10.93 2.65
N ALA A 36 -7.62 -10.07 3.31
CA ALA A 36 -7.21 -9.43 4.55
C ALA A 36 -7.08 -10.44 5.72
N GLN A 37 -7.99 -11.43 5.81
CA GLN A 37 -7.90 -12.52 6.79
C GLN A 37 -6.65 -13.38 6.56
N GLU A 38 -6.40 -13.76 5.31
CA GLU A 38 -5.21 -14.53 4.93
C GLU A 38 -3.91 -13.77 5.26
N ALA A 39 -3.89 -12.44 5.05
CA ALA A 39 -2.76 -11.60 5.43
C ALA A 39 -2.46 -11.70 6.94
N GLY A 40 -3.49 -11.64 7.77
CA GLY A 40 -3.35 -11.78 9.22
C GLY A 40 -2.83 -13.15 9.65
N ILE A 41 -3.32 -14.23 9.03
CA ILE A 41 -2.83 -15.60 9.29
C ILE A 41 -1.34 -15.71 8.94
N LYS A 42 -0.91 -15.13 7.82
CA LYS A 42 0.50 -15.10 7.40
C LYS A 42 1.37 -14.30 8.37
N LEU A 43 0.88 -13.15 8.85
CA LEU A 43 1.58 -12.34 9.85
C LEU A 43 1.76 -13.10 11.16
N ALA A 44 0.73 -13.81 11.64
CA ALA A 44 0.81 -14.66 12.83
C ALA A 44 1.82 -15.80 12.66
N ALA A 45 1.78 -16.50 11.51
CA ALA A 45 2.69 -17.60 11.22
C ALA A 45 4.17 -17.16 11.11
N ALA A 46 4.40 -15.92 10.68
CA ALA A 46 5.74 -15.34 10.58
C ALA A 46 6.30 -14.85 11.93
N ASP A 47 5.50 -14.88 13.00
CA ASP A 47 5.85 -14.44 14.36
C ASP A 47 6.50 -13.04 14.42
N ILE A 48 6.00 -12.13 13.59
CA ILE A 48 6.50 -10.74 13.53
C ILE A 48 5.83 -9.94 14.66
N ALA A 49 6.63 -9.56 15.67
CA ALA A 49 6.19 -8.70 16.76
C ALA A 49 5.98 -7.26 16.26
N ILE A 50 4.76 -6.92 15.81
CA ILE A 50 4.41 -5.56 15.35
C ILE A 50 4.26 -4.65 16.57
N ASP A 51 4.96 -3.50 16.57
CA ASP A 51 4.89 -2.50 17.62
C ASP A 51 3.92 -1.36 17.29
N GLN A 52 3.80 -0.99 16.01
CA GLN A 52 2.95 0.11 15.55
C GLN A 52 2.35 -0.19 14.19
N VAL A 53 1.11 0.29 14.00
CA VAL A 53 0.38 0.16 12.74
C VAL A 53 0.03 1.54 12.21
N PHE A 54 0.30 1.74 10.92
CA PHE A 54 -0.13 2.90 10.15
C PHE A 54 -1.09 2.46 9.05
N SER A 55 -2.07 3.31 8.75
CA SER A 55 -2.97 3.13 7.61
C SER A 55 -3.31 4.47 6.96
N SER A 56 -3.81 4.43 5.74
CA SER A 56 -4.46 5.61 5.16
C SER A 56 -5.80 5.87 5.86
N THR A 57 -6.44 6.99 5.54
CA THR A 57 -7.79 7.31 6.04
C THR A 57 -8.91 6.58 5.27
N LEU A 58 -8.60 5.89 4.16
CA LEU A 58 -9.60 5.23 3.33
C LEU A 58 -10.03 3.87 3.89
N LYS A 59 -11.33 3.59 3.89
CA LYS A 59 -11.96 2.38 4.47
C LYS A 59 -11.28 1.09 4.07
N ARG A 60 -11.03 0.88 2.78
CA ARG A 60 -10.45 -0.36 2.27
C ARG A 60 -9.10 -0.71 2.91
N ALA A 61 -8.26 0.29 3.19
CA ALA A 61 -6.98 0.08 3.87
C ALA A 61 -7.16 -0.13 5.37
N ASN A 62 -8.00 0.69 6.02
CA ASN A 62 -8.34 0.55 7.44
C ASN A 62 -8.93 -0.83 7.74
N ARG A 63 -9.96 -1.24 6.98
CA ARG A 63 -10.59 -2.54 7.17
C ARG A 63 -9.65 -3.70 6.90
N THR A 64 -8.76 -3.59 5.90
CA THR A 64 -7.72 -4.60 5.68
C THR A 64 -6.82 -4.74 6.89
N ALA A 65 -6.33 -3.62 7.45
CA ALA A 65 -5.51 -3.65 8.66
C ALA A 65 -6.26 -4.25 9.87
N GLU A 66 -7.49 -3.82 10.11
CA GLU A 66 -8.31 -4.30 11.23
C GLU A 66 -8.60 -5.80 11.13
N ILE A 67 -8.96 -6.29 9.95
CA ILE A 67 -9.22 -7.72 9.72
C ILE A 67 -7.93 -8.54 9.87
N ALA A 68 -6.82 -8.06 9.29
CA ALA A 68 -5.53 -8.74 9.39
C ALA A 68 -5.02 -8.80 10.84
N LEU A 69 -5.14 -7.71 11.60
CA LEU A 69 -4.75 -7.67 13.01
C LEU A 69 -5.59 -8.62 13.85
N LYS A 70 -6.92 -8.68 13.65
CA LYS A 70 -7.79 -9.65 14.32
C LYS A 70 -7.40 -11.09 14.00
N ALA A 71 -7.17 -11.39 12.74
CA ALA A 71 -6.75 -12.73 12.32
C ALA A 71 -5.34 -13.09 12.82
N ALA A 72 -4.49 -12.10 13.09
CA ALA A 72 -3.18 -12.27 13.70
C ALA A 72 -3.22 -12.34 15.25
N GLY A 73 -4.39 -12.18 15.90
CA GLY A 73 -4.50 -12.12 17.36
C GLY A 73 -3.90 -10.85 17.97
N ARG A 74 -3.88 -9.74 17.21
CA ARG A 74 -3.31 -8.45 17.60
C ARG A 74 -4.36 -7.33 17.61
N ASP A 75 -5.54 -7.62 18.20
CA ASP A 75 -6.62 -6.63 18.36
C ASP A 75 -6.20 -5.41 19.17
N ASP A 76 -5.21 -5.57 20.05
CA ASP A 76 -4.59 -4.52 20.86
C ASP A 76 -4.09 -3.34 20.01
N LEU A 77 -3.62 -3.59 18.78
CA LEU A 77 -3.07 -2.58 17.89
C LEU A 77 -4.14 -1.80 17.09
N ILE A 78 -5.38 -2.25 17.06
CA ILE A 78 -6.44 -1.59 16.28
C ILE A 78 -6.76 -0.19 16.84
N THR A 79 -6.80 -0.06 18.16
CA THR A 79 -7.11 1.22 18.83
C THR A 79 -5.97 2.23 18.74
N SER A 80 -4.73 1.75 18.66
CA SER A 80 -3.52 2.58 18.53
C SER A 80 -3.08 2.80 17.09
N MET A 81 -3.81 2.27 16.10
CA MET A 81 -3.49 2.44 14.67
C MET A 81 -3.59 3.91 14.27
N ILE A 82 -2.52 4.43 13.71
CA ILE A 82 -2.43 5.80 13.21
C ILE A 82 -2.92 5.84 11.76
N ARG A 83 -3.88 6.72 11.48
CA ARG A 83 -4.45 6.93 10.13
C ARG A 83 -4.04 8.29 9.61
N HIS A 84 -3.49 8.33 8.38
CA HIS A 84 -3.05 9.59 7.79
C HIS A 84 -3.38 9.67 6.29
N ASP A 85 -3.73 10.88 5.83
CA ASP A 85 -4.10 11.17 4.45
C ASP A 85 -2.93 10.97 3.48
N ASP A 86 -1.71 11.22 3.91
CA ASP A 86 -0.51 11.08 3.07
C ASP A 86 -0.23 9.63 2.65
N LEU A 87 -0.86 8.65 3.31
CA LEU A 87 -0.81 7.24 2.94
C LEU A 87 -1.94 6.82 1.97
N ARG A 88 -2.84 7.74 1.56
CA ARG A 88 -3.91 7.44 0.60
C ARG A 88 -3.36 7.01 -0.75
N GLU A 89 -4.25 6.39 -1.54
CA GLU A 89 -3.98 6.07 -2.94
C GLU A 89 -3.66 7.35 -3.74
N ARG A 90 -3.07 7.20 -4.90
CA ARG A 90 -2.86 8.28 -5.85
C ARG A 90 -4.22 8.82 -6.32
N ASP A 91 -4.34 10.14 -6.40
CA ASP A 91 -5.50 10.77 -7.03
C ASP A 91 -5.49 10.52 -8.54
N TYR A 92 -6.60 10.02 -9.08
CA TYR A 92 -6.76 9.83 -10.51
C TYR A 92 -7.47 11.00 -11.19
N GLY A 93 -7.83 12.07 -10.44
CA GLY A 93 -8.49 13.25 -10.98
C GLY A 93 -9.75 12.92 -11.76
N ASP A 94 -9.85 13.41 -13.00
CA ASP A 94 -11.00 13.23 -13.88
C ASP A 94 -11.26 11.77 -14.30
N LEU A 95 -10.31 10.88 -14.08
CA LEU A 95 -10.48 9.44 -14.35
C LEU A 95 -11.18 8.71 -13.19
N THR A 96 -11.27 9.31 -12.00
CA THR A 96 -11.87 8.65 -10.83
C THR A 96 -13.31 8.22 -11.10
N GLY A 97 -13.62 6.94 -10.84
CA GLY A 97 -14.92 6.34 -11.07
C GLY A 97 -15.17 5.82 -12.49
N LEU A 98 -14.33 6.19 -13.46
CA LEU A 98 -14.45 5.68 -14.82
C LEU A 98 -14.03 4.20 -14.89
N ASP A 99 -14.69 3.43 -15.77
CA ASP A 99 -14.26 2.09 -16.12
C ASP A 99 -12.95 2.17 -16.92
N LYS A 100 -12.02 1.25 -16.61
CA LYS A 100 -10.68 1.29 -17.25
C LYS A 100 -10.68 0.86 -18.72
N ASP A 101 -11.60 -0.03 -19.12
CA ASP A 101 -11.67 -0.50 -20.49
C ASP A 101 -12.36 0.55 -21.37
N GLU A 102 -13.48 1.13 -20.93
CA GLU A 102 -14.11 2.26 -21.60
C GLU A 102 -13.15 3.46 -21.71
N THR A 103 -12.32 3.69 -20.69
CA THR A 103 -11.31 4.75 -20.71
C THR A 103 -10.23 4.46 -21.75
N ARG A 104 -9.80 3.19 -21.91
CA ARG A 104 -8.85 2.78 -22.96
C ARG A 104 -9.44 2.94 -24.37
N GLU A 105 -10.71 2.62 -24.56
CA GLU A 105 -11.42 2.83 -25.82
C GLU A 105 -11.48 4.31 -26.20
N LYS A 106 -11.73 5.17 -25.19
CA LYS A 106 -11.89 6.61 -25.41
C LYS A 106 -10.57 7.35 -25.65
N TYR A 107 -9.52 7.03 -24.90
CA TYR A 107 -8.26 7.79 -24.90
C TYR A 107 -7.07 7.03 -25.50
N GLY A 108 -7.27 5.78 -25.89
CA GLY A 108 -6.22 4.87 -26.36
C GLY A 108 -5.52 4.12 -25.23
N ALA A 109 -5.19 2.85 -25.47
CA ALA A 109 -4.58 1.97 -24.47
C ALA A 109 -3.22 2.49 -23.99
N ASP A 110 -2.40 3.01 -24.89
CA ASP A 110 -1.06 3.54 -24.58
C ASP A 110 -1.14 4.77 -23.67
N GLN A 111 -2.06 5.70 -23.97
CA GLN A 111 -2.23 6.90 -23.14
C GLN A 111 -2.71 6.53 -21.73
N VAL A 112 -3.67 5.61 -21.62
CA VAL A 112 -4.15 5.14 -20.31
C VAL A 112 -3.06 4.37 -19.56
N HIS A 113 -2.23 3.60 -20.28
CA HIS A 113 -1.08 2.93 -19.70
C HIS A 113 -0.07 3.95 -19.12
N ILE A 114 0.26 5.00 -19.89
CA ILE A 114 1.13 6.10 -19.45
C ILE A 114 0.57 6.74 -18.16
N TRP A 115 -0.69 7.15 -18.13
CA TRP A 115 -1.32 7.73 -16.94
C TRP A 115 -1.29 6.80 -15.72
N ARG A 116 -1.37 5.49 -15.95
CA ARG A 116 -1.39 4.51 -14.86
C ARG A 116 0.00 4.14 -14.33
N ARG A 117 1.02 4.19 -15.17
CA ARG A 117 2.33 3.58 -14.90
C ARG A 117 3.49 4.55 -14.95
N SER A 118 3.39 5.69 -15.63
CA SER A 118 4.47 6.66 -15.65
C SER A 118 4.76 7.22 -14.25
N TYR A 119 6.03 7.44 -13.97
CA TYR A 119 6.47 8.04 -12.71
C TYR A 119 6.05 9.51 -12.60
N ASP A 120 6.18 10.29 -13.67
CA ASP A 120 6.11 11.74 -13.72
C ASP A 120 4.95 12.32 -14.55
N ILE A 121 4.18 11.47 -15.27
CA ILE A 121 3.07 11.94 -16.10
C ILE A 121 1.74 11.80 -15.35
N ARG A 122 1.08 12.96 -15.17
CA ARG A 122 -0.21 13.04 -14.45
C ARG A 122 -1.38 12.66 -15.37
N PRO A 123 -2.39 11.93 -14.84
CA PRO A 123 -3.71 11.92 -15.48
C PRO A 123 -4.37 13.30 -15.35
N PRO A 124 -5.36 13.63 -16.18
CA PRO A 124 -6.07 14.91 -16.11
C PRO A 124 -6.62 15.18 -14.70
N GLY A 125 -6.23 16.30 -14.11
CA GLY A 125 -6.67 16.71 -12.76
C GLY A 125 -6.14 15.87 -11.59
N GLY A 126 -5.27 14.88 -11.85
CA GLY A 126 -4.78 13.96 -10.83
C GLY A 126 -3.28 14.06 -10.52
N GLU A 127 -2.77 13.08 -9.78
CA GLU A 127 -1.37 12.95 -9.35
C GLU A 127 -0.61 11.95 -10.23
N CYS A 128 0.69 12.20 -10.48
CA CYS A 128 1.63 11.15 -10.88
C CYS A 128 2.26 10.48 -9.65
N LEU A 129 3.06 9.44 -9.86
CA LEU A 129 3.71 8.75 -8.74
C LEU A 129 4.76 9.66 -8.05
N GLN A 130 5.44 10.52 -8.79
CA GLN A 130 6.37 11.50 -8.24
C GLN A 130 5.68 12.44 -7.23
N ASP A 131 4.47 12.90 -7.54
CA ASP A 131 3.69 13.74 -6.60
C ASP A 131 3.40 13.00 -5.30
N VAL A 132 3.00 11.73 -5.39
CA VAL A 132 2.74 10.88 -4.21
C VAL A 132 4.01 10.73 -3.38
N VAL A 133 5.16 10.50 -4.03
CA VAL A 133 6.46 10.38 -3.35
C VAL A 133 6.84 11.67 -2.65
N GLU A 134 6.91 12.78 -3.40
CA GLU A 134 7.59 13.98 -2.91
C GLU A 134 6.68 14.87 -2.04
N ASN A 135 5.38 14.93 -2.36
CA ASN A 135 4.47 15.86 -1.69
C ASN A 135 3.75 15.26 -0.48
N ARG A 136 3.70 13.91 -0.36
CA ARG A 136 2.92 13.24 0.69
C ARG A 136 3.72 12.18 1.43
N VAL A 137 4.08 11.07 0.76
CA VAL A 137 4.60 9.87 1.45
C VAL A 137 6.00 10.11 2.02
N ARG A 138 6.91 10.77 1.29
CA ARG A 138 8.27 11.04 1.77
C ARG A 138 8.31 11.95 3.00
N PRO A 139 7.64 13.14 3.01
CA PRO A 139 7.58 13.95 4.20
C PRO A 139 7.05 13.20 5.42
N TYR A 140 5.91 12.52 5.26
CA TYR A 140 5.28 11.77 6.34
C TYR A 140 6.13 10.59 6.84
N PHE A 141 6.71 9.82 5.92
CA PHE A 141 7.60 8.72 6.28
C PHE A 141 8.81 9.23 7.08
N THR A 142 9.41 10.33 6.64
CA THR A 142 10.62 10.87 7.26
C THR A 142 10.35 11.43 8.65
N SER A 143 9.20 12.10 8.86
CA SER A 143 8.87 12.71 10.16
C SER A 143 8.31 11.71 11.17
N GLU A 144 7.46 10.78 10.73
CA GLU A 144 6.67 9.96 11.64
C GLU A 144 7.11 8.48 11.70
N ILE A 145 7.39 7.88 10.53
CA ILE A 145 7.61 6.43 10.44
C ILE A 145 9.10 6.08 10.64
N LYS A 146 9.97 6.76 9.91
CA LYS A 146 11.42 6.49 9.94
C LYS A 146 12.02 6.58 11.35
N PRO A 147 11.70 7.57 12.19
CA PRO A 147 12.25 7.64 13.55
C PRO A 147 11.90 6.41 14.41
N MET A 148 10.74 5.80 14.21
CA MET A 148 10.34 4.58 14.92
C MET A 148 11.14 3.36 14.43
N LEU A 149 11.36 3.25 13.11
CA LEU A 149 12.23 2.21 12.54
C LEU A 149 13.68 2.35 13.04
N ASP A 150 14.19 3.58 13.11
CA ASP A 150 15.54 3.87 13.62
C ASP A 150 15.68 3.50 15.12
N GLN A 151 14.59 3.53 15.88
CA GLN A 151 14.52 3.06 17.27
C GLN A 151 14.38 1.53 17.39
N GLY A 152 14.37 0.80 16.28
CA GLY A 152 14.24 -0.65 16.27
C GLY A 152 12.81 -1.19 16.35
N LYS A 153 11.77 -0.34 16.18
CA LYS A 153 10.37 -0.77 16.19
C LYS A 153 9.99 -1.47 14.90
N ASN A 154 9.15 -2.47 15.03
CA ASN A 154 8.54 -3.18 13.91
C ASN A 154 7.22 -2.52 13.53
N ILE A 155 7.04 -2.19 12.26
CA ILE A 155 5.93 -1.37 11.78
C ILE A 155 5.17 -2.11 10.68
N LEU A 156 3.84 -2.08 10.76
CA LEU A 156 2.92 -2.47 9.69
C LEU A 156 2.31 -1.23 9.06
N ILE A 157 2.38 -1.12 7.73
CA ILE A 157 1.70 -0.07 6.95
C ILE A 157 0.68 -0.73 6.02
N ALA A 158 -0.60 -0.48 6.27
CA ALA A 158 -1.68 -0.91 5.39
C ALA A 158 -2.10 0.26 4.50
N ALA A 159 -1.87 0.16 3.18
CA ALA A 159 -2.06 1.26 2.26
C ALA A 159 -2.45 0.78 0.84
N HIS A 160 -2.01 1.50 -0.20
CA HIS A 160 -2.49 1.34 -1.57
C HIS A 160 -1.34 1.11 -2.55
N GLY A 161 -1.68 0.70 -3.77
CA GLY A 161 -0.69 0.37 -4.79
C GLY A 161 0.34 1.49 -5.03
N ASN A 162 -0.09 2.74 -5.19
CA ASN A 162 0.84 3.82 -5.50
C ASN A 162 1.53 4.40 -4.24
N SER A 163 0.85 4.49 -3.09
CA SER A 163 1.54 4.89 -1.85
C SER A 163 2.59 3.86 -1.40
N LEU A 164 2.36 2.56 -1.63
CA LEU A 164 3.37 1.54 -1.34
C LEU A 164 4.52 1.54 -2.38
N ARG A 165 4.25 1.84 -3.67
CA ARG A 165 5.32 2.09 -4.64
C ARG A 165 6.17 3.30 -4.25
N ALA A 166 5.53 4.36 -3.75
CA ALA A 166 6.26 5.50 -3.20
C ALA A 166 7.20 5.08 -2.06
N MET A 167 6.74 4.20 -1.15
CA MET A 167 7.58 3.64 -0.08
C MET A 167 8.80 2.89 -0.65
N LEU A 168 8.65 2.09 -1.73
CA LEU A 168 9.79 1.39 -2.34
C LEU A 168 10.86 2.35 -2.85
N ILE A 169 10.46 3.47 -3.45
CA ILE A 169 11.39 4.52 -3.89
C ILE A 169 12.06 5.19 -2.69
N ILE A 170 11.30 5.54 -1.66
CA ILE A 170 11.82 6.20 -0.46
C ILE A 170 12.84 5.32 0.29
N LEU A 171 12.58 4.02 0.33
CA LEU A 171 13.47 3.01 0.93
C LEU A 171 14.70 2.68 0.06
N GLY A 172 14.76 3.17 -1.19
CA GLY A 172 15.82 2.81 -2.15
C GLY A 172 15.73 1.36 -2.64
N ALA A 173 14.58 0.71 -2.47
CA ALA A 173 14.32 -0.65 -2.95
C ALA A 173 13.97 -0.72 -4.43
N GLU A 174 13.50 0.39 -4.99
CA GLU A 174 13.21 0.61 -6.41
C GLU A 174 13.64 2.03 -6.81
N THR A 175 13.78 2.25 -8.12
CA THR A 175 14.04 3.56 -8.72
C THR A 175 12.86 4.00 -9.58
N PRO A 176 12.79 5.27 -10.03
CA PRO A 176 11.79 5.71 -11.01
C PRO A 176 11.72 4.84 -12.27
N ASP A 177 12.86 4.27 -12.69
CA ASP A 177 12.94 3.44 -13.90
C ASP A 177 12.41 2.02 -13.69
N THR A 178 12.57 1.46 -12.47
CA THR A 178 12.18 0.07 -12.14
C THR A 178 10.81 -0.04 -11.48
N ILE A 179 10.27 1.03 -10.91
CA ILE A 179 9.05 1.01 -10.10
C ILE A 179 7.81 0.50 -10.84
N ASN A 180 7.79 0.64 -12.17
CA ASN A 180 6.68 0.19 -12.99
C ASN A 180 6.51 -1.33 -12.98
N GLU A 181 7.59 -2.06 -12.77
CA GLU A 181 7.62 -3.52 -12.69
C GLU A 181 7.27 -4.04 -11.29
N ALA A 182 7.33 -3.17 -10.28
CA ALA A 182 7.02 -3.55 -8.92
C ALA A 182 5.53 -3.89 -8.75
N GLU A 183 5.26 -5.13 -8.37
CA GLU A 183 3.92 -5.60 -8.08
C GLU A 183 3.64 -5.62 -6.59
N PHE A 184 2.42 -5.22 -6.22
CA PHE A 184 1.85 -5.39 -4.89
C PHE A 184 0.54 -6.16 -5.01
N PRO A 185 0.55 -7.49 -4.85
CA PRO A 185 -0.66 -8.27 -4.77
C PRO A 185 -1.53 -7.81 -3.59
N THR A 186 -2.85 -7.82 -3.75
CA THR A 186 -3.79 -7.49 -2.68
C THR A 186 -3.69 -8.50 -1.54
N GLY A 187 -3.68 -8.03 -0.29
CA GLY A 187 -3.65 -8.89 0.89
C GLY A 187 -2.38 -9.74 1.06
N VAL A 188 -1.28 -9.43 0.37
CA VAL A 188 -0.01 -10.13 0.53
C VAL A 188 1.01 -9.22 1.21
N PRO A 189 1.42 -9.53 2.47
CA PRO A 189 2.40 -8.70 3.18
C PRO A 189 3.79 -8.79 2.53
N LEU A 190 4.41 -7.64 2.26
CA LEU A 190 5.80 -7.50 1.84
C LEU A 190 6.64 -7.06 3.04
N VAL A 191 7.62 -7.87 3.42
CA VAL A 191 8.47 -7.68 4.59
C VAL A 191 9.83 -7.12 4.19
N PHE A 192 10.31 -6.15 4.96
CA PHE A 192 11.67 -5.63 4.90
C PHE A 192 12.33 -5.82 6.26
N GLU A 193 13.47 -6.49 6.28
CA GLU A 193 14.38 -6.50 7.43
C GLU A 193 15.38 -5.35 7.26
N ILE A 194 15.39 -4.41 8.21
CA ILE A 194 16.19 -3.19 8.15
C ILE A 194 17.20 -3.17 9.30
N GLU A 195 18.47 -2.96 8.98
CA GLU A 195 19.54 -2.82 9.95
C GLU A 195 20.40 -1.60 9.62
N ASN A 196 20.56 -0.71 10.60
CA ASN A 196 21.30 0.55 10.44
C ASN A 196 20.79 1.40 9.24
N GLY A 197 19.48 1.43 9.04
CA GLY A 197 18.82 2.16 7.94
C GLY A 197 18.98 1.51 6.55
N GLN A 198 19.56 0.29 6.47
CA GLN A 198 19.76 -0.43 5.22
C GLN A 198 18.86 -1.67 5.15
N ILE A 199 18.25 -1.91 4.00
CA ILE A 199 17.51 -3.14 3.73
C ILE A 199 18.49 -4.30 3.66
N LYS A 200 18.29 -5.32 4.50
CA LYS A 200 19.04 -6.57 4.49
C LYS A 200 18.33 -7.68 3.74
N LYS A 201 16.98 -7.73 3.88
CA LYS A 201 16.13 -8.67 3.15
C LYS A 201 14.82 -8.01 2.74
N ARG A 202 14.25 -8.49 1.65
CA ARG A 202 12.93 -8.16 1.13
C ARG A 202 12.28 -9.44 0.64
N TYR A 203 11.06 -9.76 1.14
CA TYR A 203 10.32 -10.94 0.71
C TYR A 203 8.82 -10.80 0.98
N PHE A 204 8.00 -11.48 0.18
CA PHE A 204 6.59 -11.61 0.46
C PHE A 204 6.33 -12.76 1.44
N LEU A 205 5.33 -12.60 2.34
CA LEU A 205 4.83 -13.71 3.13
C LEU A 205 3.89 -14.56 2.27
N ASP A 206 4.43 -15.60 1.66
CA ASP A 206 3.67 -16.55 0.84
C ASP A 206 2.96 -17.62 1.68
N LYS A 207 2.04 -18.38 1.03
CA LYS A 207 1.27 -19.46 1.69
C LYS A 207 2.12 -20.64 2.20
N HIS A 208 3.43 -20.66 1.97
CA HIS A 208 4.30 -21.81 2.19
C HIS A 208 5.53 -21.57 3.07
N ALA A 209 5.46 -20.63 4.00
CA ALA A 209 6.42 -20.59 5.12
C ALA A 209 5.81 -21.41 6.28
N ALA A 210 5.89 -22.73 6.18
CA ALA A 210 5.64 -23.68 7.24
C ALA A 210 6.83 -24.61 7.35
#